data_872bcbc752e81d1b66b50fe42df697e2
#
_entry.id   872bcbc752e81d1b66b50fe42df697e2
#
_cell.length_a   1.000
_cell.length_b   1.000
_cell.length_c   1.000
_cell.angle_alpha   90.00
_cell.angle_beta   90.00
_cell.angle_gamma   90.00
#
_symmetry.space_group_name_H-M   'P 1'
#
loop_
_entity.id
_entity.type
_entity.pdbx_description
1 polymer ?
#
loop_
_entity_poly.entity_id
_entity_poly.type
_entity_poly.pdbx_seq_one_letter_code
_entity_poly.pdbx_strand_id
1 'polypeptide(L)'
;LLINGIAVSSASAKSGAIIVTPTDGSTAVVEGDATADSYTVSLSVPETQVAAGTQVVVTVSAARSSSQDRRGFADADTAQLAHTIDGTYRDAITLTFVADGNDGWSAQTVFVRAVDDTAVEGDRTVMINHAATAYDPQNNVVEVLNFALISDIELRIVDNDSGTVVISETNASNIVLEGDADDRIVDSIDLRLSVAPDAGETVSATITNQLLELGLGEVGVIAVTNLNDTVQTDAASWERLSLTFDDSNWDSVQTVYLLAVDDQLPKNLSTQLLSIDLTSDHVQSRFAGASKEIGVDVYDNDSSNVVVIESDGSTR
;
A
#
# COMPACT_ATOMS: atom_id res chain seq x y z
N LEU A 1 22.61 43.51 8.41
CA LEU A 1 23.95 43.98 7.97
C LEU A 1 23.77 44.98 6.84
N LEU A 2 24.34 46.19 6.97
CA LEU A 2 24.34 47.18 5.91
C LEU A 2 25.70 47.14 5.21
N ILE A 3 25.69 46.89 3.91
CA ILE A 3 26.87 47.05 3.06
C ILE A 3 26.54 48.09 2.02
N ASN A 4 27.28 49.20 2.01
CA ASN A 4 27.12 50.36 1.09
C ASN A 4 25.69 50.94 1.06
N GLY A 5 24.98 50.98 2.20
CA GLY A 5 23.64 51.57 2.29
C GLY A 5 22.50 50.68 1.74
N ILE A 6 22.79 49.46 1.32
CA ILE A 6 21.79 48.53 0.90
C ILE A 6 21.47 47.61 2.08
N ALA A 7 20.22 47.61 2.52
CA ALA A 7 19.73 46.66 3.50
C ALA A 7 19.63 45.27 2.85
N VAL A 8 20.54 44.39 3.19
CA VAL A 8 20.41 42.96 2.82
C VAL A 8 19.58 42.27 3.90
N SER A 9 18.29 42.10 3.67
CA SER A 9 17.48 41.19 4.47
C SER A 9 17.77 39.75 3.99
N SER A 10 18.45 38.98 4.83
CA SER A 10 18.44 37.53 4.62
C SER A 10 17.04 37.02 5.03
N ALA A 11 16.15 36.84 4.07
CA ALA A 11 14.98 36.04 4.32
C ALA A 11 15.49 34.61 4.61
N SER A 12 15.24 34.11 5.83
CA SER A 12 15.45 32.68 6.11
C SER A 12 14.59 31.87 5.15
N ALA A 13 15.21 31.01 4.37
CA ALA A 13 14.49 30.09 3.54
C ALA A 13 13.59 29.23 4.45
N LYS A 14 12.30 29.19 4.15
CA LYS A 14 11.37 28.29 4.83
C LYS A 14 11.52 26.89 4.23
N SER A 15 11.90 25.93 5.06
CA SER A 15 11.91 24.54 4.65
C SER A 15 10.48 24.04 4.60
N GLY A 16 10.05 23.57 3.44
CA GLY A 16 8.77 22.90 3.23
C GLY A 16 8.99 21.43 2.90
N ALA A 17 7.98 20.62 3.12
CA ALA A 17 7.92 19.24 2.67
C ALA A 17 6.67 19.03 1.82
N ILE A 18 6.78 18.15 0.84
CA ILE A 18 5.64 17.53 0.20
C ILE A 18 5.35 16.28 1.00
N ILE A 19 4.13 16.19 1.52
CA ILE A 19 3.65 15.04 2.29
C ILE A 19 2.79 14.21 1.35
N VAL A 20 3.17 12.96 1.17
CA VAL A 20 2.46 11.97 0.37
C VAL A 20 1.90 10.91 1.30
N THR A 21 0.59 10.69 1.26
CA THR A 21 -0.09 9.76 2.16
C THR A 21 -0.93 8.78 1.33
N PRO A 22 -0.59 7.49 1.31
CA PRO A 22 -1.43 6.45 0.73
C PRO A 22 -2.82 6.44 1.37
N THR A 23 -3.86 6.07 0.62
CA THR A 23 -5.24 6.13 1.11
C THR A 23 -5.51 5.09 2.21
N ASP A 24 -4.95 3.90 2.08
CA ASP A 24 -5.11 2.73 2.97
C ASP A 24 -3.76 2.12 3.40
N GLY A 25 -2.75 2.99 3.49
CA GLY A 25 -1.44 2.67 4.03
C GLY A 25 -0.45 2.10 3.02
N SER A 26 -0.91 1.56 1.89
CA SER A 26 -0.08 1.10 0.78
C SER A 26 -0.64 1.58 -0.55
N THR A 27 0.15 1.55 -1.60
CA THR A 27 -0.34 1.83 -2.95
C THR A 27 -0.09 0.61 -3.83
N ALA A 28 -1.17 -0.06 -4.25
CA ALA A 28 -1.10 -1.29 -5.03
C ALA A 28 -2.18 -1.33 -6.11
N VAL A 29 -1.81 -1.73 -7.32
CA VAL A 29 -2.71 -1.86 -8.46
C VAL A 29 -2.49 -3.19 -9.17
N VAL A 30 -3.53 -3.68 -9.82
CA VAL A 30 -3.46 -4.85 -10.69
C VAL A 30 -3.56 -4.38 -12.14
N GLU A 31 -2.77 -4.95 -13.02
CA GLU A 31 -2.88 -4.69 -14.45
C GLU A 31 -4.27 -5.04 -14.98
N GLY A 32 -4.77 -4.28 -15.92
CA GLY A 32 -6.10 -4.47 -16.50
C GLY A 32 -7.29 -4.19 -15.57
N ASP A 33 -7.03 -3.96 -14.28
CA ASP A 33 -8.10 -3.63 -13.35
C ASP A 33 -8.63 -2.21 -13.63
N ALA A 34 -9.96 -2.09 -13.69
CA ALA A 34 -10.63 -0.80 -13.81
C ALA A 34 -10.54 0.04 -12.53
N THR A 35 -10.28 -0.60 -11.39
CA THR A 35 -10.10 0.08 -10.11
C THR A 35 -8.74 0.73 -10.05
N ALA A 36 -8.72 2.02 -9.68
CA ALA A 36 -7.51 2.76 -9.41
C ALA A 36 -7.28 2.81 -7.89
N ASP A 37 -6.05 2.71 -7.49
CA ASP A 37 -5.65 3.08 -6.15
C ASP A 37 -5.40 4.59 -6.07
N SER A 38 -5.23 5.15 -4.88
CA SER A 38 -5.04 6.57 -4.71
C SER A 38 -4.17 6.93 -3.49
N TYR A 39 -3.62 8.12 -3.55
CA TYR A 39 -2.93 8.73 -2.43
C TYR A 39 -3.16 10.24 -2.43
N THR A 40 -2.90 10.91 -1.33
CA THR A 40 -3.00 12.35 -1.22
C THR A 40 -1.65 13.01 -1.20
N VAL A 41 -1.57 14.20 -1.81
CA VAL A 41 -0.41 15.08 -1.79
C VAL A 41 -0.80 16.36 -1.08
N SER A 42 -0.04 16.76 -0.07
CA SER A 42 -0.26 17.98 0.69
C SER A 42 1.04 18.74 0.96
N LEU A 43 0.92 19.99 1.37
CA LEU A 43 2.06 20.88 1.67
C LEU A 43 2.19 21.06 3.19
N SER A 44 3.39 20.85 3.72
CA SER A 44 3.66 21.08 5.15
C SER A 44 3.72 22.55 5.56
N VAL A 45 3.95 23.45 4.60
CA VAL A 45 3.98 24.89 4.86
C VAL A 45 2.56 25.44 4.92
N PRO A 46 2.12 26.03 6.06
CA PRO A 46 0.80 26.64 6.13
C PRO A 46 0.65 27.78 5.13
N GLU A 47 -0.52 27.87 4.49
CA GLU A 47 -0.85 28.95 3.53
C GLU A 47 -0.62 30.35 4.12
N THR A 48 -0.95 30.54 5.40
CA THR A 48 -0.77 31.81 6.12
C THR A 48 0.68 32.30 6.22
N GLN A 49 1.64 31.44 5.90
CA GLN A 49 3.07 31.78 5.93
C GLN A 49 3.65 32.19 4.57
N VAL A 50 2.85 32.17 3.52
CA VAL A 50 3.24 32.55 2.15
C VAL A 50 2.43 33.75 1.70
N ALA A 51 2.91 34.44 0.67
CA ALA A 51 2.19 35.59 0.11
C ALA A 51 0.94 35.09 -0.63
N ALA A 52 -0.16 35.82 -0.53
CA ALA A 52 -1.35 35.51 -1.31
C ALA A 52 -1.04 35.48 -2.81
N GLY A 53 -1.52 34.50 -3.52
CA GLY A 53 -1.23 34.24 -4.92
C GLY A 53 0.06 33.45 -5.18
N THR A 54 0.80 33.04 -4.13
CA THR A 54 1.92 32.10 -4.27
C THR A 54 1.35 30.76 -4.79
N GLN A 55 2.04 30.18 -5.76
CA GLN A 55 1.71 28.89 -6.33
C GLN A 55 2.82 27.88 -6.04
N VAL A 56 2.45 26.66 -5.66
CA VAL A 56 3.36 25.51 -5.63
C VAL A 56 2.89 24.52 -6.68
N VAL A 57 3.77 24.24 -7.62
CA VAL A 57 3.52 23.29 -8.71
C VAL A 57 4.28 22.01 -8.38
N VAL A 58 3.56 20.93 -8.19
CA VAL A 58 4.11 19.59 -7.94
C VAL A 58 3.94 18.75 -9.20
N THR A 59 5.05 18.36 -9.81
CA THR A 59 5.05 17.38 -10.89
C THR A 59 5.12 15.99 -10.28
N VAL A 60 4.17 15.15 -10.61
CA VAL A 60 4.09 13.75 -10.21
C VAL A 60 4.34 12.89 -11.44
N SER A 61 5.26 11.95 -11.37
CA SER A 61 5.61 11.11 -12.51
C SER A 61 5.90 9.66 -12.09
N ALA A 62 5.33 8.71 -12.81
CA ALA A 62 5.73 7.31 -12.76
C ALA A 62 7.02 7.16 -13.56
N ALA A 63 8.17 7.36 -12.89
CA ALA A 63 9.46 7.32 -13.56
C ALA A 63 9.92 5.87 -13.73
N ARG A 64 10.34 5.53 -14.95
CA ARG A 64 11.10 4.32 -15.13
C ARG A 64 12.42 4.39 -14.38
N SER A 65 12.80 3.29 -13.77
CA SER A 65 14.15 3.17 -13.24
C SER A 65 15.16 3.10 -14.38
N SER A 66 16.37 3.60 -14.16
CA SER A 66 17.47 3.49 -15.13
C SER A 66 17.80 2.03 -15.50
N SER A 67 17.39 1.06 -14.69
CA SER A 67 17.55 -0.36 -15.00
C SER A 67 16.48 -0.86 -15.96
N GLN A 68 15.27 -0.36 -15.88
CA GLN A 68 14.18 -0.66 -16.81
C GLN A 68 14.50 -0.08 -18.20
N ASP A 69 14.94 1.18 -18.29
CA ASP A 69 15.39 1.79 -19.52
C ASP A 69 16.51 0.98 -20.20
N ARG A 70 17.50 0.50 -19.43
CA ARG A 70 18.60 -0.30 -19.95
C ARG A 70 18.18 -1.69 -20.43
N ARG A 71 17.08 -2.23 -19.95
CA ARG A 71 16.54 -3.52 -20.37
C ARG A 71 15.63 -3.39 -21.59
N GLY A 72 15.28 -2.16 -22.01
CA GLY A 72 14.42 -1.90 -23.15
C GLY A 72 12.96 -2.27 -22.93
N PHE A 73 12.49 -2.22 -21.66
CA PHE A 73 11.08 -2.41 -21.37
C PHE A 73 10.23 -1.36 -22.10
N ALA A 74 9.12 -1.79 -22.65
CA ALA A 74 8.20 -0.94 -23.37
C ALA A 74 7.49 0.08 -22.44
N ASP A 75 6.89 1.11 -23.04
CA ASP A 75 6.13 2.13 -22.29
C ASP A 75 4.89 1.56 -21.61
N ALA A 76 4.43 0.38 -22.03
CA ALA A 76 3.29 -0.33 -21.49
C ALA A 76 3.45 -0.73 -20.01
N ASP A 77 4.69 -0.91 -19.54
CA ASP A 77 5.00 -1.41 -18.20
C ASP A 77 4.94 -0.34 -17.09
N THR A 78 4.45 0.84 -17.40
CA THR A 78 4.43 1.95 -16.43
C THR A 78 3.05 2.15 -15.83
N ALA A 79 3.05 2.62 -14.58
CA ALA A 79 1.87 3.15 -13.94
C ALA A 79 1.43 4.46 -14.60
N GLN A 80 0.15 4.71 -14.61
CA GLN A 80 -0.44 5.95 -15.08
C GLN A 80 -1.19 6.67 -13.97
N LEU A 81 -1.20 7.99 -14.03
CA LEU A 81 -1.66 8.91 -12.99
C LEU A 81 -2.81 9.78 -13.51
N ALA A 82 -3.78 10.08 -12.65
CA ALA A 82 -4.88 10.99 -12.95
C ALA A 82 -5.29 11.84 -11.74
N HIS A 83 -5.97 12.95 -11.98
CA HIS A 83 -6.54 13.82 -10.92
C HIS A 83 -7.90 13.31 -10.39
N THR A 84 -8.58 12.48 -11.14
CA THR A 84 -9.87 11.90 -10.77
C THR A 84 -9.93 10.45 -11.25
N ILE A 85 -10.71 9.62 -10.56
CA ILE A 85 -10.82 8.19 -10.85
C ILE A 85 -11.24 7.92 -12.31
N ASP A 86 -12.17 8.72 -12.84
CA ASP A 86 -12.65 8.62 -14.23
C ASP A 86 -11.86 9.55 -15.19
N GLY A 87 -10.74 10.08 -14.74
CA GLY A 87 -9.93 11.05 -15.49
C GLY A 87 -9.11 10.44 -16.61
N THR A 88 -8.41 11.31 -17.34
CA THR A 88 -7.41 10.86 -18.31
C THR A 88 -6.12 10.50 -17.58
N TYR A 89 -5.74 9.23 -17.64
CA TYR A 89 -4.50 8.72 -17.07
C TYR A 89 -3.31 9.01 -17.98
N ARG A 90 -2.18 9.37 -17.38
CA ARG A 90 -0.94 9.79 -18.05
C ARG A 90 0.28 9.37 -17.23
N ASP A 91 1.44 9.28 -17.85
CA ASP A 91 2.71 8.95 -17.19
C ASP A 91 3.19 10.04 -16.22
N ALA A 92 2.71 11.28 -16.40
CA ALA A 92 2.96 12.39 -15.49
C ALA A 92 1.76 13.35 -15.45
N ILE A 93 1.53 13.91 -14.26
CA ILE A 93 0.52 14.96 -14.02
C ILE A 93 1.14 16.09 -13.21
N THR A 94 0.44 17.22 -13.15
CA THR A 94 0.87 18.38 -12.39
C THR A 94 -0.24 18.80 -11.43
N LEU A 95 0.07 18.85 -10.14
CA LEU A 95 -0.80 19.41 -9.11
C LEU A 95 -0.41 20.88 -8.89
N THR A 96 -1.38 21.77 -8.77
CA THR A 96 -1.14 23.17 -8.50
C THR A 96 -1.85 23.59 -7.22
N PHE A 97 -1.08 24.04 -6.26
CA PHE A 97 -1.57 24.60 -4.99
C PHE A 97 -1.46 26.12 -5.08
N VAL A 98 -2.53 26.85 -4.76
CA VAL A 98 -2.58 28.30 -4.85
C VAL A 98 -2.95 28.89 -3.50
N ALA A 99 -2.13 29.80 -2.98
CA ALA A 99 -2.42 30.52 -1.76
C ALA A 99 -3.47 31.61 -2.00
N ASP A 100 -4.74 31.25 -2.01
CA ASP A 100 -5.87 32.14 -2.33
C ASP A 100 -6.78 32.43 -1.11
N GLY A 101 -6.46 31.86 0.06
CA GLY A 101 -7.26 32.00 1.28
C GLY A 101 -8.51 31.13 1.31
N ASN A 102 -8.69 30.24 0.32
CA ASN A 102 -9.78 29.27 0.22
C ASN A 102 -9.22 27.85 0.26
N ASP A 103 -9.66 26.99 -0.63
CA ASP A 103 -9.26 25.58 -0.65
C ASP A 103 -8.05 25.26 -1.56
N GLY A 104 -7.48 26.27 -2.22
CA GLY A 104 -6.38 26.09 -3.19
C GLY A 104 -5.09 25.54 -2.62
N TRP A 105 -4.93 25.51 -1.28
CA TRP A 105 -3.80 24.91 -0.55
C TRP A 105 -4.13 23.56 0.06
N SER A 106 -5.35 23.07 -0.14
CA SER A 106 -5.83 21.78 0.39
C SER A 106 -5.13 20.59 -0.26
N ALA A 107 -5.09 19.48 0.43
CA ALA A 107 -4.56 18.22 -0.09
C ALA A 107 -5.28 17.82 -1.39
N GLN A 108 -4.52 17.33 -2.36
CA GLN A 108 -5.03 16.85 -3.65
C GLN A 108 -4.82 15.34 -3.78
N THR A 109 -5.80 14.64 -4.32
CA THR A 109 -5.73 13.20 -4.55
C THR A 109 -5.12 12.90 -5.91
N VAL A 110 -4.25 11.92 -5.95
CA VAL A 110 -3.70 11.31 -7.16
C VAL A 110 -4.22 9.90 -7.27
N PHE A 111 -4.83 9.57 -8.41
CA PHE A 111 -5.27 8.22 -8.73
C PHE A 111 -4.22 7.54 -9.60
N VAL A 112 -4.00 6.26 -9.34
CA VAL A 112 -2.97 5.46 -9.98
C VAL A 112 -3.58 4.18 -10.52
N ARG A 113 -3.17 3.77 -11.72
CA ARG A 113 -3.46 2.44 -12.28
C ARG A 113 -2.25 1.91 -13.04
N ALA A 114 -2.18 0.60 -13.21
CA ALA A 114 -1.23 -0.03 -14.11
C ALA A 114 -1.76 -0.04 -15.56
N VAL A 115 -0.85 -0.08 -16.49
CA VAL A 115 -1.15 -0.33 -17.92
C VAL A 115 -1.20 -1.83 -18.13
N ASP A 116 -2.26 -2.30 -18.78
CA ASP A 116 -2.48 -3.70 -19.12
C ASP A 116 -1.70 -4.10 -20.37
N ASP A 117 -1.02 -5.22 -20.37
CA ASP A 117 -0.39 -5.81 -21.54
C ASP A 117 -0.60 -7.34 -21.58
N THR A 118 0.25 -8.13 -22.16
CA THR A 118 0.12 -9.60 -22.25
C THR A 118 1.42 -10.32 -21.87
N ALA A 119 2.34 -9.62 -21.27
CA ALA A 119 3.63 -10.17 -20.88
C ALA A 119 3.63 -10.65 -19.44
N VAL A 120 3.96 -11.90 -19.20
CA VAL A 120 4.15 -12.43 -17.85
C VAL A 120 5.43 -11.85 -17.25
N GLU A 121 5.31 -10.89 -16.38
CA GLU A 121 6.44 -10.16 -15.78
C GLU A 121 6.59 -10.40 -14.28
N GLY A 122 5.53 -10.85 -13.64
CA GLY A 122 5.40 -10.99 -12.20
C GLY A 122 5.21 -9.66 -11.48
N ASP A 123 4.98 -9.73 -10.18
CA ASP A 123 4.81 -8.53 -9.36
C ASP A 123 6.05 -7.64 -9.41
N ARG A 124 5.82 -6.34 -9.52
CA ARG A 124 6.90 -5.35 -9.57
C ARG A 124 6.58 -4.11 -8.75
N THR A 125 7.62 -3.41 -8.35
CA THR A 125 7.51 -2.13 -7.64
C THR A 125 8.01 -1.01 -8.54
N VAL A 126 7.22 0.04 -8.65
CA VAL A 126 7.53 1.26 -9.39
C VAL A 126 7.56 2.43 -8.41
N MET A 127 8.54 3.33 -8.57
CA MET A 127 8.59 4.57 -7.79
C MET A 127 7.82 5.66 -8.50
N ILE A 128 6.88 6.28 -7.82
CA ILE A 128 6.23 7.52 -8.27
C ILE A 128 6.98 8.68 -7.63
N ASN A 129 7.57 9.49 -8.47
CA ASN A 129 8.42 10.61 -8.06
C ASN A 129 7.61 11.91 -8.00
N HIS A 130 7.97 12.77 -7.06
CA HIS A 130 7.40 14.08 -6.87
C HIS A 130 8.50 15.14 -6.97
N ALA A 131 8.24 16.21 -7.73
CA ALA A 131 9.12 17.36 -7.81
C ALA A 131 8.30 18.64 -7.66
N ALA A 132 8.75 19.58 -6.84
CA ALA A 132 8.00 20.79 -6.54
C ALA A 132 8.79 22.06 -6.86
N THR A 133 8.10 23.07 -7.39
CA THR A 133 8.61 24.41 -7.59
C THR A 133 7.57 25.43 -7.14
N ALA A 134 8.00 26.42 -6.36
CA ALA A 134 7.13 27.51 -5.94
C ALA A 134 7.34 28.78 -6.80
N TYR A 135 6.24 29.47 -7.07
CA TYR A 135 6.19 30.68 -7.86
C TYR A 135 5.48 31.82 -7.08
N ASP A 136 5.97 33.03 -7.19
CA ASP A 136 5.29 34.24 -6.70
C ASP A 136 4.10 34.60 -7.64
N PRO A 137 3.25 35.59 -7.26
CA PRO A 137 2.16 36.03 -8.12
C PRO A 137 2.61 36.66 -9.46
N GLN A 138 3.90 36.97 -9.60
CA GLN A 138 4.51 37.49 -10.83
C GLN A 138 5.17 36.37 -11.65
N ASN A 139 5.00 35.11 -11.24
CA ASN A 139 5.55 33.92 -11.88
C ASN A 139 7.09 33.83 -11.83
N ASN A 140 7.70 34.42 -10.81
CA ASN A 140 9.12 34.20 -10.52
C ASN A 140 9.27 33.02 -9.53
N VAL A 141 10.35 32.27 -9.67
CA VAL A 141 10.66 31.19 -8.74
C VAL A 141 10.93 31.75 -7.34
N VAL A 142 10.23 31.18 -6.35
CA VAL A 142 10.37 31.56 -4.94
C VAL A 142 11.45 30.70 -4.29
N GLU A 143 12.69 31.11 -4.36
CA GLU A 143 13.84 30.39 -3.76
C GLU A 143 13.74 30.26 -2.23
N VAL A 144 12.88 31.07 -1.58
CA VAL A 144 12.65 31.04 -0.13
C VAL A 144 11.81 29.84 0.30
N LEU A 145 11.07 29.21 -0.62
CA LEU A 145 10.35 27.95 -0.39
C LEU A 145 11.20 26.80 -0.95
N ASN A 146 11.94 26.16 -0.09
CA ASN A 146 12.75 25.01 -0.46
C ASN A 146 12.05 23.72 -0.02
N PHE A 147 11.54 22.97 -0.98
CA PHE A 147 10.99 21.64 -0.76
C PHE A 147 12.12 20.60 -0.81
N ALA A 148 13.03 20.65 0.16
CA ALA A 148 14.17 19.74 0.25
C ALA A 148 13.76 18.31 0.64
N LEU A 149 12.60 18.16 1.26
CA LEU A 149 12.03 16.87 1.65
C LEU A 149 10.81 16.59 0.76
N ILE A 150 10.99 15.74 -0.20
CA ILE A 150 9.94 15.24 -1.07
C ILE A 150 9.86 13.74 -0.84
N SER A 151 8.67 13.25 -0.49
CA SER A 151 8.44 11.82 -0.36
C SER A 151 8.03 11.26 -1.72
N ASP A 152 8.75 10.26 -2.17
CA ASP A 152 8.30 9.40 -3.27
C ASP A 152 7.40 8.30 -2.70
N ILE A 153 6.61 7.66 -3.55
CA ILE A 153 5.73 6.57 -3.15
C ILE A 153 6.09 5.30 -3.92
N GLU A 154 6.15 4.19 -3.22
CA GLU A 154 6.26 2.88 -3.82
C GLU A 154 4.88 2.43 -4.29
N LEU A 155 4.77 2.12 -5.57
CA LEU A 155 3.61 1.51 -6.17
C LEU A 155 3.91 0.04 -6.45
N ARG A 156 3.17 -0.86 -5.86
CA ARG A 156 3.18 -2.26 -6.21
C ARG A 156 2.24 -2.51 -7.39
N ILE A 157 2.74 -3.12 -8.44
CA ILE A 157 1.96 -3.57 -9.59
C ILE A 157 1.91 -5.10 -9.56
N VAL A 158 0.71 -5.63 -9.58
CA VAL A 158 0.45 -7.07 -9.69
C VAL A 158 0.16 -7.39 -11.15
N ASP A 159 0.95 -8.30 -11.71
CA ASP A 159 0.78 -8.82 -13.06
C ASP A 159 -0.47 -9.71 -13.13
N ASN A 160 -1.36 -9.48 -14.11
CA ASN A 160 -2.56 -10.26 -14.31
C ASN A 160 -2.39 -11.35 -15.40
N ASP A 161 -1.26 -11.40 -16.08
CA ASP A 161 -0.97 -12.42 -17.12
C ASP A 161 -0.54 -13.75 -16.50
N SER A 162 -0.03 -13.72 -15.28
CA SER A 162 0.13 -14.88 -14.40
C SER A 162 -0.98 -14.93 -13.36
N GLY A 163 -1.58 -16.10 -13.16
CA GLY A 163 -2.60 -16.28 -12.12
C GLY A 163 -1.95 -16.24 -10.72
N THR A 164 -2.32 -15.26 -9.90
CA THR A 164 -1.85 -15.13 -8.52
C THR A 164 -2.97 -14.64 -7.60
N VAL A 165 -2.72 -14.64 -6.29
CA VAL A 165 -3.57 -13.99 -5.30
C VAL A 165 -3.15 -12.54 -5.11
N VAL A 166 -4.10 -11.63 -5.13
CA VAL A 166 -3.94 -10.23 -4.72
C VAL A 166 -4.27 -10.14 -3.25
N ILE A 167 -3.35 -9.60 -2.47
CA ILE A 167 -3.50 -9.40 -1.03
C ILE A 167 -3.53 -7.91 -0.77
N SER A 168 -4.57 -7.44 -0.10
CA SER A 168 -4.67 -6.08 0.44
C SER A 168 -4.68 -6.16 1.95
N GLU A 169 -3.71 -5.51 2.58
CA GLU A 169 -3.60 -5.45 4.05
C GLU A 169 -4.44 -4.27 4.55
N THR A 170 -5.24 -4.50 5.59
CA THR A 170 -5.92 -3.41 6.28
C THR A 170 -4.89 -2.62 7.10
N ASN A 171 -4.91 -1.29 7.00
CA ASN A 171 -4.00 -0.40 7.73
C ASN A 171 -2.49 -0.60 7.46
N ALA A 172 -2.12 -1.27 6.34
CA ALA A 172 -0.74 -1.53 5.89
C ALA A 172 0.18 -2.17 6.94
N SER A 173 -0.38 -2.91 7.86
CA SER A 173 0.36 -3.68 8.87
C SER A 173 -0.47 -4.88 9.29
N ASN A 174 0.16 -5.99 9.60
CA ASN A 174 -0.49 -7.17 10.15
C ASN A 174 -0.03 -7.31 11.59
N ILE A 175 -0.80 -6.74 12.53
CA ILE A 175 -0.48 -6.74 13.97
C ILE A 175 -1.62 -7.39 14.73
N VAL A 176 -1.30 -8.42 15.51
CA VAL A 176 -2.24 -9.12 16.37
C VAL A 176 -1.74 -9.17 17.81
N LEU A 177 -2.65 -9.12 18.77
CA LEU A 177 -2.37 -9.29 20.20
C LEU A 177 -3.10 -10.54 20.70
N GLU A 178 -2.39 -11.39 21.42
CA GLU A 178 -2.98 -12.50 22.17
C GLU A 178 -4.03 -11.98 23.16
N GLY A 179 -5.03 -12.78 23.45
CA GLY A 179 -6.08 -12.45 24.41
C GLY A 179 -7.42 -13.09 24.09
N ASP A 180 -8.34 -13.01 25.03
CA ASP A 180 -9.70 -13.44 24.83
C ASP A 180 -10.49 -12.43 23.95
N ALA A 181 -11.76 -12.69 23.71
CA ALA A 181 -12.56 -11.92 22.75
C ALA A 181 -12.68 -10.41 23.09
N ASP A 182 -12.47 -10.03 24.34
CA ASP A 182 -12.63 -8.64 24.80
C ASP A 182 -11.29 -7.86 24.78
N ASP A 183 -10.16 -8.56 24.90
CA ASP A 183 -8.84 -7.95 25.10
C ASP A 183 -7.89 -8.11 23.89
N ARG A 184 -8.21 -9.02 22.95
CA ARG A 184 -7.37 -9.27 21.78
C ARG A 184 -7.41 -8.15 20.75
N ILE A 185 -6.30 -7.96 20.03
CA ILE A 185 -6.26 -7.17 18.82
C ILE A 185 -6.29 -8.14 17.63
N VAL A 186 -7.19 -7.87 16.71
CA VAL A 186 -7.42 -8.64 15.48
C VAL A 186 -7.07 -7.77 14.30
N ASP A 187 -6.43 -8.36 13.31
CA ASP A 187 -6.19 -7.72 12.03
C ASP A 187 -6.91 -8.48 10.90
N SER A 188 -6.89 -7.96 9.69
CA SER A 188 -7.49 -8.61 8.53
C SER A 188 -6.76 -8.33 7.24
N ILE A 189 -6.85 -9.28 6.34
CA ILE A 189 -6.39 -9.15 4.95
C ILE A 189 -7.55 -9.46 4.01
N ASP A 190 -7.56 -8.78 2.89
CA ASP A 190 -8.50 -8.98 1.81
C ASP A 190 -7.83 -9.73 0.67
N LEU A 191 -8.48 -10.79 0.18
CA LEU A 191 -7.97 -11.66 -0.85
C LEU A 191 -8.90 -11.71 -2.06
N ARG A 192 -8.34 -11.62 -3.27
CA ARG A 192 -8.98 -11.90 -4.55
C ARG A 192 -7.96 -12.47 -5.53
N LEU A 193 -8.39 -12.97 -6.66
CA LEU A 193 -7.45 -13.37 -7.70
C LEU A 193 -7.04 -12.19 -8.60
N SER A 194 -5.88 -12.28 -9.23
CA SER A 194 -5.38 -11.27 -10.18
C SER A 194 -6.10 -11.29 -11.53
N VAL A 195 -6.65 -12.45 -11.90
CA VAL A 195 -7.31 -12.69 -13.20
C VAL A 195 -8.39 -13.76 -13.04
N ALA A 196 -9.38 -13.75 -13.94
CA ALA A 196 -10.44 -14.75 -13.94
C ALA A 196 -9.89 -16.17 -14.19
N PRO A 197 -10.30 -17.18 -13.41
CA PRO A 197 -10.11 -18.59 -13.77
C PRO A 197 -10.77 -18.93 -15.11
N ASP A 198 -10.31 -20.00 -15.73
CA ASP A 198 -10.97 -20.52 -16.92
C ASP A 198 -12.41 -20.97 -16.61
N ALA A 199 -13.29 -20.97 -17.61
CA ALA A 199 -14.67 -21.35 -17.40
C ALA A 199 -14.80 -22.77 -16.80
N GLY A 200 -15.39 -22.86 -15.63
CA GLY A 200 -15.55 -24.11 -14.87
C GLY A 200 -14.33 -24.54 -14.05
N GLU A 201 -13.29 -23.71 -14.02
CA GLU A 201 -12.13 -23.89 -13.15
C GLU A 201 -12.46 -23.41 -11.73
N THR A 202 -12.01 -24.18 -10.74
CA THR A 202 -12.04 -23.79 -9.33
C THR A 202 -10.60 -23.65 -8.80
N VAL A 203 -10.29 -22.47 -8.29
CA VAL A 203 -9.01 -22.17 -7.64
C VAL A 203 -9.20 -22.14 -6.14
N SER A 204 -8.36 -22.86 -5.41
CA SER A 204 -8.33 -22.86 -3.96
C SER A 204 -7.11 -22.12 -3.45
N ALA A 205 -7.31 -21.08 -2.63
CA ALA A 205 -6.27 -20.41 -1.89
C ALA A 205 -6.21 -20.98 -0.47
N THR A 206 -5.12 -21.67 -0.16
CA THR A 206 -4.91 -22.30 1.15
C THR A 206 -3.95 -21.46 1.97
N ILE A 207 -4.40 -20.95 3.11
CA ILE A 207 -3.63 -20.16 4.05
C ILE A 207 -3.11 -21.09 5.13
N THR A 208 -1.79 -21.10 5.34
CA THR A 208 -1.12 -21.98 6.28
C THR A 208 -0.10 -21.21 7.11
N ASN A 209 -0.07 -21.44 8.41
CA ASN A 209 1.02 -20.96 9.25
C ASN A 209 2.23 -21.89 9.08
N GLN A 210 3.34 -21.36 8.58
CA GLN A 210 4.54 -22.15 8.26
C GLN A 210 5.15 -22.84 9.50
N LEU A 211 5.08 -22.22 10.66
CA LEU A 211 5.63 -22.81 11.90
C LEU A 211 4.84 -24.06 12.33
N LEU A 212 3.52 -24.04 12.13
CA LEU A 212 2.67 -25.20 12.38
C LEU A 212 2.96 -26.34 11.41
N GLU A 213 3.13 -26.04 10.14
CA GLU A 213 3.43 -27.05 9.12
C GLU A 213 4.76 -27.74 9.36
N LEU A 214 5.74 -27.03 9.88
CA LEU A 214 7.05 -27.57 10.22
C LEU A 214 7.08 -28.32 11.57
N GLY A 215 6.01 -28.29 12.34
CA GLY A 215 5.94 -28.88 13.68
C GLY A 215 6.91 -28.19 14.67
N LEU A 216 7.33 -26.97 14.38
CA LEU A 216 8.36 -26.25 15.14
C LEU A 216 7.77 -25.27 16.16
N GLY A 217 6.45 -25.14 16.24
CA GLY A 217 5.93 -24.02 16.96
C GLY A 217 4.70 -24.25 17.79
N GLU A 218 4.60 -23.40 18.75
CA GLU A 218 3.36 -23.04 19.40
C GLU A 218 2.51 -22.31 18.36
N VAL A 219 1.20 -22.54 18.39
CA VAL A 219 0.26 -21.85 17.52
C VAL A 219 0.27 -20.36 17.88
N GLY A 220 0.80 -19.52 17.00
CA GLY A 220 0.83 -18.09 17.27
C GLY A 220 -0.27 -17.36 16.50
N VAL A 221 -0.41 -17.59 15.20
CA VAL A 221 -1.40 -16.91 14.34
C VAL A 221 -2.27 -17.92 13.63
N ILE A 222 -3.56 -17.68 13.65
CA ILE A 222 -4.57 -18.41 12.87
C ILE A 222 -5.32 -17.46 11.94
N ALA A 223 -5.81 -18.01 10.83
CA ALA A 223 -6.64 -17.31 9.87
C ALA A 223 -8.08 -17.83 9.92
N VAL A 224 -9.08 -16.96 9.99
CA VAL A 224 -10.50 -17.32 10.01
C VAL A 224 -11.31 -16.41 9.10
N THR A 225 -12.45 -16.90 8.60
CA THR A 225 -13.37 -16.07 7.80
C THR A 225 -14.43 -15.38 8.65
N ASN A 226 -14.55 -15.74 9.92
CA ASN A 226 -15.54 -15.15 10.84
C ASN A 226 -14.97 -15.03 12.25
N LEU A 227 -14.97 -13.83 12.80
CA LEU A 227 -14.50 -13.54 14.17
C LEU A 227 -15.31 -14.23 15.28
N ASN A 228 -16.54 -14.65 14.98
CA ASN A 228 -17.39 -15.38 15.92
C ASN A 228 -17.16 -16.89 15.87
N ASP A 229 -16.34 -17.37 14.94
CA ASP A 229 -15.95 -18.77 14.97
C ASP A 229 -15.22 -18.99 16.30
N THR A 230 -15.81 -19.82 17.14
CA THR A 230 -15.19 -20.19 18.41
C THR A 230 -13.82 -20.77 18.09
N VAL A 231 -12.79 -20.09 18.61
CA VAL A 231 -11.42 -20.58 18.54
C VAL A 231 -11.44 -22.01 19.05
N GLN A 232 -11.40 -22.96 18.12
CA GLN A 232 -11.44 -24.37 18.48
C GLN A 232 -10.13 -24.67 19.22
N THR A 233 -10.20 -25.23 20.39
CA THR A 233 -9.02 -25.61 21.20
C THR A 233 -8.28 -26.83 20.64
N ASP A 234 -8.62 -27.25 19.43
CA ASP A 234 -8.05 -28.41 18.77
C ASP A 234 -7.08 -27.99 17.68
N ALA A 235 -5.79 -28.08 17.97
CA ALA A 235 -4.68 -27.61 17.11
C ALA A 235 -4.79 -28.12 15.65
N ALA A 236 -5.37 -29.29 15.44
CA ALA A 236 -5.53 -29.88 14.10
C ALA A 236 -6.53 -29.14 13.21
N SER A 237 -7.46 -28.33 13.77
CA SER A 237 -8.47 -27.60 13.02
C SER A 237 -8.01 -26.20 12.56
N TRP A 238 -6.85 -25.72 13.02
CA TRP A 238 -6.34 -24.38 12.78
C TRP A 238 -5.23 -24.33 11.74
N GLU A 239 -4.80 -25.50 11.28
CA GLU A 239 -3.63 -25.60 10.45
C GLU A 239 -3.81 -24.95 9.08
N ARG A 240 -5.05 -24.88 8.57
CA ARG A 240 -5.30 -24.40 7.21
C ARG A 240 -6.69 -23.81 7.05
N LEU A 241 -6.74 -22.60 6.48
CA LEU A 241 -7.96 -22.02 5.95
C LEU A 241 -7.94 -22.13 4.42
N SER A 242 -9.00 -22.61 3.81
CA SER A 242 -9.11 -22.67 2.35
C SER A 242 -10.27 -21.79 1.87
N LEU A 243 -9.96 -20.88 0.96
CA LEU A 243 -10.92 -20.06 0.21
C LEU A 243 -11.04 -20.61 -1.21
N THR A 244 -12.20 -20.48 -1.83
CA THR A 244 -12.43 -20.93 -3.20
C THR A 244 -12.85 -19.77 -4.09
N PHE A 245 -12.30 -19.76 -5.30
CA PHE A 245 -12.58 -18.79 -6.34
C PHE A 245 -12.93 -19.51 -7.64
N ASP A 246 -13.85 -18.94 -8.40
CA ASP A 246 -14.25 -19.40 -9.72
C ASP A 246 -14.50 -18.19 -10.65
N ASP A 247 -14.98 -18.42 -11.85
CA ASP A 247 -15.26 -17.39 -12.85
C ASP A 247 -16.36 -16.39 -12.43
N SER A 248 -17.11 -16.69 -11.35
CA SER A 248 -18.18 -15.81 -10.84
C SER A 248 -17.77 -14.94 -9.65
N ASN A 249 -16.70 -15.28 -8.94
CA ASN A 249 -16.31 -14.60 -7.70
C ASN A 249 -14.82 -14.25 -7.58
N TRP A 250 -14.03 -14.46 -8.62
CA TRP A 250 -12.57 -14.30 -8.61
C TRP A 250 -12.11 -12.87 -8.23
N ASP A 251 -12.86 -11.85 -8.62
CA ASP A 251 -12.62 -10.42 -8.33
C ASP A 251 -13.32 -9.93 -7.06
N SER A 252 -14.16 -10.78 -6.47
CA SER A 252 -14.86 -10.46 -5.22
C SER A 252 -13.91 -10.66 -4.04
N VAL A 253 -13.79 -9.61 -3.22
CA VAL A 253 -12.96 -9.63 -2.03
C VAL A 253 -13.48 -10.66 -1.03
N GLN A 254 -12.61 -11.54 -0.56
CA GLN A 254 -12.85 -12.43 0.57
C GLN A 254 -11.96 -12.00 1.74
N THR A 255 -12.56 -11.50 2.81
CA THR A 255 -11.85 -11.02 3.99
C THR A 255 -11.47 -12.19 4.90
N VAL A 256 -10.23 -12.20 5.32
CA VAL A 256 -9.66 -13.15 6.27
C VAL A 256 -9.18 -12.39 7.49
N TYR A 257 -9.64 -12.80 8.66
CA TYR A 257 -9.22 -12.24 9.93
C TYR A 257 -8.04 -13.03 10.50
N LEU A 258 -7.06 -12.31 11.00
CA LEU A 258 -5.85 -12.82 11.64
C LEU A 258 -6.00 -12.69 13.15
N LEU A 259 -5.76 -13.78 13.86
CA LEU A 259 -5.94 -13.88 15.29
C LEU A 259 -4.69 -14.50 15.92
N ALA A 260 -4.19 -13.92 17.01
CA ALA A 260 -3.21 -14.61 17.85
C ALA A 260 -3.93 -15.61 18.77
N VAL A 261 -3.28 -16.73 18.99
CA VAL A 261 -3.78 -17.73 19.94
C VAL A 261 -3.29 -17.37 21.33
N ASP A 262 -4.24 -17.19 22.24
CA ASP A 262 -3.99 -16.90 23.63
C ASP A 262 -3.39 -18.11 24.35
N ASP A 263 -2.29 -17.94 25.07
CA ASP A 263 -1.74 -18.92 25.99
C ASP A 263 -1.38 -18.25 27.33
N GLN A 264 -0.65 -18.84 28.21
CA GLN A 264 -0.25 -18.28 29.51
C GLN A 264 1.27 -18.21 29.66
N LEU A 265 1.98 -18.14 28.56
CA LEU A 265 3.44 -18.18 28.51
C LEU A 265 4.00 -16.84 28.06
N PRO A 266 4.65 -16.07 28.96
CA PRO A 266 5.28 -14.82 28.56
C PRO A 266 6.26 -14.99 27.40
N LYS A 267 6.02 -14.30 26.30
CA LYS A 267 6.83 -14.32 25.08
C LYS A 267 7.30 -12.91 24.70
N ASN A 268 8.24 -12.85 23.81
CA ASN A 268 8.60 -11.58 23.16
C ASN A 268 7.77 -11.43 21.87
N LEU A 269 7.69 -10.19 21.38
CA LEU A 269 7.20 -9.91 20.03
C LEU A 269 7.84 -10.89 19.04
N SER A 270 7.02 -11.53 18.23
CA SER A 270 7.46 -12.42 17.16
C SER A 270 6.74 -12.10 15.86
N THR A 271 7.45 -12.24 14.73
CA THR A 271 6.83 -12.17 13.40
C THR A 271 6.65 -13.60 12.90
N GLN A 272 5.43 -13.95 12.55
CA GLN A 272 5.08 -15.24 11.97
C GLN A 272 4.75 -15.10 10.49
N LEU A 273 5.11 -16.09 9.69
CA LEU A 273 4.82 -16.14 8.27
C LEU A 273 3.63 -17.02 7.98
N LEU A 274 2.65 -16.46 7.28
CA LEU A 274 1.56 -17.21 6.68
C LEU A 274 1.83 -17.35 5.19
N SER A 275 1.78 -18.59 4.68
CA SER A 275 1.79 -18.85 3.24
C SER A 275 0.35 -18.92 2.71
N ILE A 276 0.17 -18.43 1.49
CA ILE A 276 -1.10 -18.51 0.75
C ILE A 276 -0.78 -19.22 -0.57
N ASP A 277 -1.10 -20.50 -0.62
CA ASP A 277 -0.78 -21.37 -1.74
C ASP A 277 -2.00 -21.59 -2.62
N LEU A 278 -1.84 -21.38 -3.94
CA LEU A 278 -2.91 -21.59 -4.90
C LEU A 278 -2.82 -22.98 -5.51
N THR A 279 -3.96 -23.64 -5.57
CA THR A 279 -4.16 -24.90 -6.28
C THR A 279 -5.40 -24.80 -7.17
N SER A 280 -5.45 -25.56 -8.25
CA SER A 280 -6.58 -25.59 -9.16
C SER A 280 -6.97 -27.04 -9.47
N ASP A 281 -8.24 -27.25 -9.77
CA ASP A 281 -8.77 -28.52 -10.29
C ASP A 281 -8.44 -28.71 -11.79
N HIS A 282 -7.91 -27.71 -12.48
CA HIS A 282 -7.42 -27.79 -13.83
C HIS A 282 -5.92 -28.11 -13.89
N VAL A 283 -5.53 -29.09 -14.71
CA VAL A 283 -4.13 -29.59 -14.81
C VAL A 283 -3.16 -28.55 -15.38
N GLN A 284 -3.65 -27.64 -16.23
CA GLN A 284 -2.87 -26.59 -16.88
C GLN A 284 -3.33 -25.20 -16.45
N SER A 285 -3.66 -25.06 -15.17
CA SER A 285 -4.06 -23.79 -14.59
C SER A 285 -2.91 -22.80 -14.55
N ARG A 286 -3.20 -21.54 -14.86
CA ARG A 286 -2.27 -20.41 -14.65
C ARG A 286 -2.00 -20.13 -13.17
N PHE A 287 -2.81 -20.66 -12.27
CA PHE A 287 -2.68 -20.53 -10.82
C PHE A 287 -1.88 -21.65 -10.16
N ALA A 288 -1.55 -22.72 -10.90
CA ALA A 288 -0.92 -23.89 -10.33
C ALA A 288 0.49 -23.58 -9.80
N GLY A 289 0.66 -23.74 -8.48
CA GLY A 289 1.94 -23.50 -7.80
C GLY A 289 2.25 -22.02 -7.50
N ALA A 290 1.32 -21.11 -7.74
CA ALA A 290 1.46 -19.75 -7.27
C ALA A 290 1.34 -19.70 -5.75
N SER A 291 2.23 -18.96 -5.10
CA SER A 291 2.27 -18.81 -3.64
C SER A 291 2.66 -17.38 -3.27
N LYS A 292 2.10 -16.89 -2.18
CA LYS A 292 2.46 -15.61 -1.54
C LYS A 292 2.68 -15.83 -0.06
N GLU A 293 3.48 -14.97 0.55
CA GLU A 293 3.74 -14.97 1.99
C GLU A 293 3.43 -13.61 2.58
N ILE A 294 2.86 -13.59 3.78
CA ILE A 294 2.66 -12.39 4.58
C ILE A 294 3.27 -12.58 5.97
N GLY A 295 3.89 -11.52 6.50
CA GLY A 295 4.36 -11.46 7.87
C GLY A 295 3.26 -10.93 8.79
N VAL A 296 3.12 -11.54 9.96
CA VAL A 296 2.19 -11.10 11.01
C VAL A 296 2.96 -10.91 12.31
N ASP A 297 2.91 -9.71 12.86
CA ASP A 297 3.53 -9.39 14.15
C ASP A 297 2.60 -9.76 15.29
N VAL A 298 3.06 -10.67 16.14
CA VAL A 298 2.31 -11.21 17.28
C VAL A 298 2.82 -10.61 18.56
N TYR A 299 1.96 -9.91 19.26
CA TYR A 299 2.20 -9.39 20.61
C TYR A 299 1.59 -10.32 21.65
N ASP A 300 2.35 -10.56 22.71
CA ASP A 300 1.99 -11.37 23.87
C ASP A 300 1.34 -10.49 24.94
N ASN A 301 0.25 -10.95 25.53
CA ASN A 301 -0.48 -10.25 26.61
C ASN A 301 -0.03 -10.70 28.02
N ASP A 302 0.74 -11.77 28.16
CA ASP A 302 1.23 -12.31 29.43
C ASP A 302 2.42 -11.53 30.00
N SER A 303 3.03 -10.66 29.19
CA SER A 303 4.05 -9.70 29.60
C SER A 303 3.56 -8.26 29.42
N SER A 304 3.93 -7.39 30.38
CA SER A 304 3.56 -5.96 30.30
C SER A 304 4.24 -5.31 29.11
N ASN A 305 3.46 -4.88 28.12
CA ASN A 305 3.94 -4.29 26.88
C ASN A 305 3.10 -3.08 26.48
N VAL A 306 3.52 -2.36 25.44
CA VAL A 306 2.74 -1.30 24.78
C VAL A 306 2.67 -1.63 23.29
N VAL A 307 1.47 -1.87 22.80
CA VAL A 307 1.23 -2.06 21.38
C VAL A 307 0.86 -0.71 20.76
N VAL A 308 1.58 -0.32 19.72
CA VAL A 308 1.29 0.90 18.94
C VAL A 308 0.78 0.46 17.57
N ILE A 309 -0.46 0.84 17.29
CA ILE A 309 -1.09 0.56 15.99
C ILE A 309 -1.23 1.90 15.26
N GLU A 310 -0.68 1.97 14.08
CA GLU A 310 -0.82 3.12 13.20
C GLU A 310 -2.05 2.93 12.33
N SER A 311 -2.95 3.92 12.29
CA SER A 311 -4.26 3.78 11.63
C SER A 311 -4.18 3.71 10.10
N ASP A 312 -3.03 4.09 9.54
CA ASP A 312 -2.77 4.15 8.10
C ASP A 312 -1.36 3.67 7.72
N GLY A 313 -0.78 2.82 8.58
CA GLY A 313 0.51 2.17 8.35
C GLY A 313 1.73 3.06 8.50
N SER A 314 1.57 4.36 8.76
CA SER A 314 2.69 5.26 9.02
C SER A 314 2.30 6.51 9.79
N THR A 315 3.12 6.89 10.76
CA THR A 315 3.05 8.21 11.44
C THR A 315 3.96 9.18 10.70
N ARG A 316 3.41 10.25 10.13
CA ARG A 316 4.15 11.26 9.36
C ARG A 316 3.92 12.68 9.89
#